data_d0248a7a8404dd6d7851a1f77704df56
#
_entry.id   d0248a7a8404dd6d7851a1f77704df56
#
_cell.length_a   1.000
_cell.length_b   1.000
_cell.length_c   1.000
_cell.angle_alpha   90.00
_cell.angle_beta   90.00
_cell.angle_gamma   90.00
#
_symmetry.space_group_name_H-M   'P 1'
#
loop_
_entity.id
_entity.type
_entity.pdbx_description
1 polymer ?
#
loop_
_entity_poly.entity_id
_entity_poly.type
_entity_poly.pdbx_seq_one_letter_code
_entity_poly.pdbx_strand_id
1 'polypeptide(L)'
;MSKSVAVKYFEYWSNKELLNLSELLHDDCKLEDWNISLNSKAKIIELNKDFFNDNKIKLTINELVEDKDKVWAYISIKINNDKYIDVIDVLTFFEEKIIKIKAFKG
;
A
#
# COMPACT_ATOMS: atom_id res chain seq x y z
N MET A 1 -14.63 2.93 8.51
CA MET A 1 -13.80 1.84 9.09
C MET A 1 -12.64 1.51 8.17
N SER A 2 -12.92 0.98 6.98
CA SER A 2 -11.84 0.63 6.03
C SER A 2 -11.04 1.83 5.60
N LYS A 3 -11.69 2.98 5.41
CA LYS A 3 -11.00 4.22 5.02
C LYS A 3 -9.96 4.63 6.06
N SER A 4 -10.27 4.53 7.35
CA SER A 4 -9.31 4.88 8.41
C SER A 4 -8.12 3.91 8.44
N VAL A 5 -8.35 2.64 8.16
CA VAL A 5 -7.27 1.65 8.07
C VAL A 5 -6.40 1.93 6.85
N ALA A 6 -7.01 2.32 5.72
CA ALA A 6 -6.28 2.70 4.52
C ALA A 6 -5.35 3.88 4.78
N VAL A 7 -5.84 4.90 5.50
CA VAL A 7 -5.01 6.06 5.86
C VAL A 7 -3.80 5.62 6.69
N LYS A 8 -4.02 4.74 7.68
CA LYS A 8 -2.92 4.20 8.49
C LYS A 8 -1.92 3.43 7.64
N TYR A 9 -2.41 2.63 6.68
CA TYR A 9 -1.55 1.87 5.78
C TYR A 9 -0.60 2.80 5.03
N PHE A 10 -1.12 3.88 4.44
CA PHE A 10 -0.30 4.82 3.69
C PHE A 10 0.65 5.61 4.59
N GLU A 11 0.22 5.97 5.81
CA GLU A 11 1.09 6.63 6.78
C GLU A 11 2.25 5.73 7.18
N TYR A 12 1.97 4.48 7.53
CA TYR A 12 3.00 3.52 7.90
C TYR A 12 3.96 3.26 6.74
N TRP A 13 3.42 3.15 5.53
CA TRP A 13 4.24 2.97 4.34
C TRP A 13 5.16 4.18 4.12
N SER A 14 4.62 5.37 4.18
CA SER A 14 5.37 6.61 3.98
C SER A 14 6.47 6.80 5.04
N ASN A 15 6.20 6.39 6.27
CA ASN A 15 7.14 6.50 7.38
C ASN A 15 8.03 5.27 7.55
N LYS A 16 7.92 4.29 6.66
CA LYS A 16 8.71 3.06 6.68
C LYS A 16 8.50 2.24 7.96
N GLU A 17 7.30 2.28 8.51
CA GLU A 17 6.94 1.54 9.71
C GLU A 17 6.47 0.13 9.34
N LEU A 18 7.43 -0.70 8.99
CA LEU A 18 7.16 -2.02 8.42
C LEU A 18 6.37 -2.93 9.35
N LEU A 19 6.70 -2.93 10.62
CA LEU A 19 6.00 -3.78 11.60
C LEU A 19 4.53 -3.38 11.74
N ASN A 20 4.26 -2.09 11.88
CA ASN A 20 2.90 -1.57 11.97
C ASN A 20 2.11 -1.85 10.69
N LEU A 21 2.76 -1.66 9.55
CA LEU A 21 2.15 -1.95 8.25
C LEU A 21 1.77 -3.42 8.14
N SER A 22 2.64 -4.32 8.58
CA SER A 22 2.39 -5.76 8.49
C SER A 22 1.17 -6.18 9.30
N GLU A 23 0.88 -5.50 10.40
CA GLU A 23 -0.28 -5.81 11.24
C GLU A 23 -1.60 -5.47 10.57
N LEU A 24 -1.59 -4.59 9.57
CA LEU A 24 -2.79 -4.25 8.81
C LEU A 24 -3.11 -5.26 7.72
N LEU A 25 -2.16 -6.12 7.37
CA LEU A 25 -2.30 -7.08 6.28
C LEU A 25 -2.87 -8.40 6.78
N HIS A 26 -3.84 -8.93 6.05
CA HIS A 26 -4.34 -10.29 6.26
C HIS A 26 -3.22 -11.29 5.93
N ASP A 27 -3.21 -12.44 6.61
CA ASP A 27 -2.19 -13.46 6.37
C ASP A 27 -2.16 -13.94 4.92
N ASP A 28 -3.32 -13.92 4.26
CA ASP A 28 -3.47 -14.33 2.87
C ASP A 28 -3.39 -13.17 1.89
N CYS A 29 -2.87 -12.02 2.32
CA CYS A 29 -2.82 -10.83 1.50
C CYS A 29 -2.05 -11.05 0.20
N LYS A 30 -2.59 -10.51 -0.90
CA LYS A 30 -1.98 -10.53 -2.22
C LYS A 30 -1.70 -9.11 -2.68
N LEU A 31 -0.63 -8.96 -3.44
CA LEU A 31 -0.28 -7.68 -4.04
C LEU A 31 -0.03 -7.86 -5.52
N GLU A 32 -0.64 -6.99 -6.31
CA GLU A 32 -0.45 -6.99 -7.76
C GLU A 32 -0.27 -5.55 -8.22
N ASP A 33 0.80 -5.30 -8.97
CA ASP A 33 0.98 -4.01 -9.63
C ASP A 33 1.36 -4.22 -11.10
N TRP A 34 1.83 -3.16 -11.78
CA TRP A 34 2.16 -3.25 -13.20
C TRP A 34 3.39 -4.11 -13.52
N ASN A 35 4.19 -4.48 -12.52
CA ASN A 35 5.41 -5.27 -12.69
C ASN A 35 5.40 -6.60 -11.96
N ILE A 36 4.71 -6.70 -10.83
CA ILE A 36 4.82 -7.84 -9.93
C ILE A 36 3.48 -8.38 -9.48
N SER A 37 3.49 -9.63 -9.05
CA SER A 37 2.34 -10.27 -8.43
C SER A 37 2.87 -11.15 -7.29
N LEU A 38 2.45 -10.86 -6.06
CA LEU A 38 2.87 -11.56 -4.86
C LEU A 38 1.67 -12.18 -4.17
N ASN A 39 1.79 -13.43 -3.75
CA ASN A 39 0.68 -14.20 -3.21
C ASN A 39 0.78 -14.48 -1.71
N SER A 40 1.69 -13.84 -1.00
CA SER A 40 1.81 -14.04 0.44
C SER A 40 2.19 -12.76 1.15
N LYS A 41 1.69 -12.63 2.37
CA LYS A 41 2.06 -11.52 3.26
C LYS A 41 3.57 -11.44 3.46
N ALA A 42 4.24 -12.58 3.66
CA ALA A 42 5.68 -12.62 3.88
C ALA A 42 6.45 -11.99 2.71
N LYS A 43 6.05 -12.31 1.48
CA LYS A 43 6.69 -11.74 0.28
C LYS A 43 6.43 -10.25 0.13
N ILE A 44 5.22 -9.80 0.49
CA ILE A 44 4.88 -8.38 0.47
C ILE A 44 5.75 -7.61 1.45
N ILE A 45 5.92 -8.13 2.66
CA ILE A 45 6.74 -7.50 3.69
C ILE A 45 8.20 -7.45 3.25
N GLU A 46 8.72 -8.52 2.68
CA GLU A 46 10.10 -8.58 2.19
C GLU A 46 10.34 -7.55 1.08
N LEU A 47 9.42 -7.45 0.13
CA LEU A 47 9.50 -6.45 -0.94
C LEU A 47 9.55 -5.04 -0.37
N ASN A 48 8.66 -4.72 0.56
CA ASN A 48 8.61 -3.39 1.16
C ASN A 48 9.87 -3.10 1.98
N LYS A 49 10.38 -4.09 2.71
CA LYS A 49 11.61 -3.95 3.47
C LYS A 49 12.78 -3.53 2.57
N ASP A 50 12.95 -4.22 1.46
CA ASP A 50 14.02 -3.91 0.51
C ASP A 50 13.83 -2.53 -0.10
N PHE A 51 12.60 -2.20 -0.50
CA PHE A 51 12.29 -0.90 -1.08
C PHE A 51 12.55 0.24 -0.08
N PHE A 52 12.15 0.07 1.17
CA PHE A 52 12.35 1.06 2.23
C PHE A 52 13.82 1.28 2.54
N ASN A 53 14.63 0.22 2.51
CA ASN A 53 16.06 0.31 2.78
C ASN A 53 16.81 1.04 1.67
N ASP A 54 16.34 0.90 0.42
CA ASP A 54 17.06 1.40 -0.74
C ASP A 54 16.61 2.78 -1.20
N ASN A 55 15.50 3.30 -0.69
CA ASN A 55 14.89 4.51 -1.21
C ASN A 55 14.45 5.49 -0.13
N LYS A 56 14.49 6.77 -0.48
CA LYS A 56 13.78 7.82 0.25
C LYS A 56 12.43 7.97 -0.40
N ILE A 57 11.38 8.00 0.40
CA ILE A 57 10.01 8.05 -0.12
C ILE A 57 9.19 9.11 0.58
N LYS A 58 8.28 9.70 -0.17
CA LYS A 58 7.24 10.58 0.36
C LYS A 58 5.96 10.27 -0.39
N LEU A 59 4.93 9.91 0.36
CA LEU A 59 3.63 9.58 -0.21
C LEU A 59 2.63 10.67 0.17
N THR A 60 1.86 11.12 -0.81
CA THR A 60 0.77 12.06 -0.60
C THR A 60 -0.53 11.39 -1.03
N ILE A 61 -1.52 11.41 -0.15
CA ILE A 61 -2.85 10.92 -0.48
C ILE A 61 -3.61 12.09 -1.10
N ASN A 62 -4.01 11.92 -2.37
CA ASN A 62 -4.79 12.94 -3.08
C ASN A 62 -6.29 12.75 -2.89
N GLU A 63 -6.77 11.52 -3.00
CA GLU A 63 -8.18 11.18 -2.83
C GLU A 63 -8.32 9.77 -2.28
N LEU A 64 -9.34 9.57 -1.44
CA LEU A 64 -9.75 8.26 -0.95
C LEU A 64 -11.25 8.12 -1.12
N VAL A 65 -11.67 7.01 -1.70
CA VAL A 65 -13.09 6.66 -1.83
C VAL A 65 -13.30 5.28 -1.24
N GLU A 66 -14.21 5.17 -0.28
CA GLU A 66 -14.58 3.89 0.30
C GLU A 66 -15.90 3.43 -0.32
N ASP A 67 -15.95 2.18 -0.76
CA ASP A 67 -17.16 1.56 -1.26
C ASP A 67 -17.16 0.09 -0.87
N LYS A 68 -18.09 -0.28 0.02
CA LYS A 68 -18.23 -1.65 0.53
C LYS A 68 -16.93 -2.12 1.19
N ASP A 69 -16.33 -3.19 0.67
CA ASP A 69 -15.10 -3.77 1.22
C ASP A 69 -13.83 -3.22 0.57
N LYS A 70 -13.94 -2.14 -0.21
CA LYS A 70 -12.80 -1.58 -0.94
C LYS A 70 -12.57 -0.12 -0.61
N VAL A 71 -11.30 0.27 -0.66
CA VAL A 71 -10.88 1.67 -0.66
C VAL A 71 -10.06 1.92 -1.90
N TRP A 72 -10.47 2.92 -2.67
CA TRP A 72 -9.76 3.39 -3.86
C TRP A 72 -8.96 4.61 -3.47
N ALA A 73 -7.66 4.56 -3.66
CA ALA A 73 -6.78 5.64 -3.24
C ALA A 73 -5.97 6.18 -4.42
N TYR A 74 -6.14 7.46 -4.71
CA TYR A 74 -5.27 8.15 -5.64
C TYR A 74 -4.13 8.76 -4.83
N ILE A 75 -2.92 8.29 -5.06
CA ILE A 75 -1.73 8.71 -4.33
C ILE A 75 -0.64 9.15 -5.28
N SER A 76 0.22 10.02 -4.78
CA SER A 76 1.43 10.43 -5.49
C SER A 76 2.63 10.05 -4.64
N ILE A 77 3.63 9.43 -5.26
CA ILE A 77 4.83 8.97 -4.56
C ILE A 77 6.05 9.65 -5.15
N LYS A 78 6.84 10.29 -4.28
CA LYS A 78 8.14 10.84 -4.65
C LYS A 78 9.21 9.88 -4.17
N ILE A 79 10.08 9.46 -5.08
CA ILE A 79 11.15 8.51 -4.78
C ILE A 79 12.48 9.18 -5.02
N ASN A 80 13.33 9.23 -3.99
CA ASN A 80 14.72 9.73 -4.06
C ASN A 80 14.84 11.16 -4.60
N ASN A 81 13.80 11.99 -4.42
CA ASN A 81 13.77 13.40 -4.83
C ASN A 81 13.80 13.66 -6.34
N ASP A 82 13.88 12.64 -7.17
CA ASP A 82 14.00 12.81 -8.62
C ASP A 82 12.94 12.07 -9.42
N LYS A 83 12.14 11.22 -8.78
CA LYS A 83 11.12 10.43 -9.47
C LYS A 83 9.77 10.63 -8.82
N TYR A 84 8.77 10.96 -9.63
CA TYR A 84 7.38 11.06 -9.21
C TYR A 84 6.54 10.04 -9.96
N ILE A 85 5.69 9.35 -9.23
CA ILE A 85 4.68 8.49 -9.85
C ILE A 85 3.32 8.73 -9.21
N ASP A 86 2.28 8.69 -10.04
CA ASP A 86 0.89 8.69 -9.60
C ASP A 86 0.37 7.28 -9.67
N VAL A 87 -0.33 6.86 -8.64
CA VAL A 87 -0.81 5.48 -8.51
C VAL A 87 -2.24 5.50 -8.00
N ILE A 88 -3.05 4.60 -8.54
CA ILE A 88 -4.34 4.25 -7.95
C ILE A 88 -4.15 2.90 -7.27
N ASP A 89 -4.26 2.88 -5.93
CA ASP A 89 -4.27 1.65 -5.15
C ASP A 89 -5.71 1.27 -4.84
N VAL A 90 -6.04 0.02 -5.08
CA VAL A 90 -7.32 -0.54 -4.67
C VAL A 90 -7.05 -1.52 -3.55
N LEU A 91 -7.48 -1.18 -2.34
CA LEU A 91 -7.33 -2.02 -1.17
C LEU A 91 -8.64 -2.75 -0.92
N THR A 92 -8.59 -4.07 -0.89
CA THR A 92 -9.75 -4.90 -0.54
C THR A 92 -9.58 -5.40 0.89
N PHE A 93 -10.64 -5.32 1.68
CA PHE A 93 -10.63 -5.67 3.09
C PHE A 93 -11.42 -6.93 3.37
N PHE A 94 -10.94 -7.73 4.30
CA PHE A 94 -11.62 -8.90 4.81
C PHE A 94 -11.26 -9.07 6.27
N GLU A 95 -12.26 -9.22 7.14
CA GLU A 95 -12.05 -9.34 8.59
C GLU A 95 -11.19 -8.19 9.15
N GLU A 96 -11.48 -6.98 8.68
CA GLU A 96 -10.82 -5.74 9.11
C GLU A 96 -9.33 -5.66 8.75
N LYS A 97 -8.86 -6.54 7.88
CA LYS A 97 -7.48 -6.55 7.38
C LYS A 97 -7.47 -6.35 5.87
N ILE A 98 -6.35 -5.87 5.36
CA ILE A 98 -6.16 -5.74 3.91
C ILE A 98 -5.83 -7.10 3.34
N ILE A 99 -6.70 -7.63 2.48
CA ILE A 99 -6.50 -8.96 1.88
C ILE A 99 -5.99 -8.88 0.44
N LYS A 100 -6.15 -7.74 -0.21
CA LYS A 100 -5.64 -7.53 -1.56
C LYS A 100 -5.26 -6.09 -1.77
N ILE A 101 -4.12 -5.89 -2.42
CA ILE A 101 -3.65 -4.58 -2.87
C ILE A 101 -3.42 -4.68 -4.36
N LYS A 102 -4.14 -3.87 -5.14
CA LYS A 102 -3.93 -3.80 -6.58
C LYS A 102 -3.60 -2.36 -6.96
N ALA A 103 -2.46 -2.18 -7.62
CA ALA A 103 -1.97 -0.85 -7.96
C ALA A 103 -1.96 -0.62 -9.47
N PHE A 104 -2.39 0.56 -9.88
CA PHE A 104 -2.38 1.00 -11.28
C PHE A 104 -1.53 2.24 -11.38
N LYS A 105 -0.52 2.20 -12.22
CA LYS A 105 0.36 3.35 -12.46
C LYS A 105 -0.32 4.33 -13.40
N GLY A 106 -0.33 5.59 -12.99
CA GLY A 106 -0.86 6.66 -13.81
C GLY A 106 0.10 7.17 -14.87
#